data_829bd73d501143a78300155c2e17cbde
#
_entry.id   829bd73d501143a78300155c2e17cbde
#
_cell.length_a   1.000
_cell.length_b   1.000
_cell.length_c   1.000
_cell.angle_alpha   90.00
_cell.angle_beta   90.00
_cell.angle_gamma   90.00
#
_symmetry.space_group_name_H-M   'P 1'
#
loop_
_entity.id
_entity.type
_entity.pdbx_description
1 polymer ?
#
loop_
_entity_poly.entity_id
_entity_poly.type
_entity_poly.pdbx_seq_one_letter_code
_entity_poly.pdbx_strand_id
1 'polypeptide(L)'
;DQIIPGEIFKLNDRVRAVIKEIISSPRGPQIVLSRTDDRLVKELFTQEVPEISEGTIEIKSIARDPGYRSKIAVKTYDGRIDPVGACVGMRGSRVQAVSNEIGNERIDIFIHSDNPAEFVVNCLAPVKIYSILVDERTSTLILEVEEENQAQIIGKNGQNLRLMTQMIGWSFQVLNKEQFKEYQESNLAEKYDELGKRL
;
A
#
# COMPACT_ATOMS: atom_id res chain seq x y z
N ASP A 1 20.45 -8.37 1.80
CA ASP A 1 19.13 -7.94 2.32
C ASP A 1 18.67 -6.59 1.76
N GLN A 2 19.57 -5.79 1.12
CA GLN A 2 19.27 -4.46 0.60
C GLN A 2 19.17 -4.40 -0.94
N ILE A 3 19.23 -5.54 -1.59
CA ILE A 3 19.12 -5.71 -3.04
C ILE A 3 17.74 -6.29 -3.35
N ILE A 4 17.08 -5.81 -4.40
CA ILE A 4 15.79 -6.34 -4.85
C ILE A 4 15.98 -7.80 -5.28
N PRO A 5 15.08 -8.72 -4.90
CA PRO A 5 15.20 -10.12 -5.29
C PRO A 5 15.34 -10.30 -6.80
N GLY A 6 16.36 -11.04 -7.22
CA GLY A 6 16.66 -11.31 -8.64
C GLY A 6 17.57 -10.29 -9.33
N GLU A 7 17.93 -9.18 -8.69
CA GLU A 7 18.93 -8.24 -9.25
C GLU A 7 20.35 -8.79 -9.12
N ILE A 8 21.11 -8.66 -10.19
CA ILE A 8 22.52 -9.05 -10.25
C ILE A 8 23.30 -7.84 -10.79
N PHE A 9 24.25 -7.32 -9.99
CA PHE A 9 25.10 -6.21 -10.37
C PHE A 9 26.51 -6.70 -10.78
N LYS A 10 27.05 -6.06 -11.80
CA LYS A 10 28.42 -6.28 -12.28
C LYS A 10 29.30 -5.09 -11.91
N LEU A 11 30.60 -5.30 -11.95
CA LEU A 11 31.56 -4.24 -11.75
C LEU A 11 31.34 -3.11 -12.80
N ASN A 12 31.30 -1.85 -12.33
CA ASN A 12 31.00 -0.64 -13.09
C ASN A 12 29.54 -0.41 -13.47
N ASP A 13 28.60 -1.23 -13.01
CA ASP A 13 27.17 -0.91 -13.16
C ASP A 13 26.84 0.36 -12.35
N ARG A 14 26.01 1.22 -12.95
CA ARG A 14 25.45 2.38 -12.25
C ARG A 14 24.13 1.99 -11.64
N VAL A 15 24.00 2.14 -10.32
CA VAL A 15 22.85 1.72 -9.56
C VAL A 15 22.28 2.89 -8.77
N ARG A 16 20.98 3.12 -8.88
CA ARG A 16 20.27 4.06 -8.00
C ARG A 16 19.94 3.36 -6.68
N ALA A 17 20.27 3.99 -5.59
CA ALA A 17 19.99 3.48 -4.25
C ALA A 17 19.85 4.63 -3.26
N VAL A 18 19.18 4.37 -2.14
CA VAL A 18 19.13 5.32 -1.03
C VAL A 18 20.13 4.92 0.05
N ILE A 19 20.67 5.90 0.76
CA ILE A 19 21.48 5.65 1.94
C ILE A 19 20.55 5.22 3.06
N LYS A 20 20.68 3.95 3.48
CA LYS A 20 19.90 3.40 4.58
C LYS A 20 20.45 3.84 5.93
N GLU A 21 21.75 3.64 6.11
CA GLU A 21 22.44 3.96 7.35
C GLU A 21 23.94 4.18 7.11
N ILE A 22 24.59 4.84 8.06
CA ILE A 22 26.03 4.99 8.12
C ILE A 22 26.51 4.33 9.43
N ILE A 23 27.29 3.26 9.30
CA ILE A 23 27.80 2.48 10.43
C ILE A 23 29.23 2.93 10.74
N SER A 24 29.48 3.35 11.98
CA SER A 24 30.83 3.63 12.44
C SER A 24 31.59 2.32 12.68
N SER A 25 32.76 2.16 12.09
CA SER A 25 33.61 1.00 12.31
C SER A 25 35.07 1.44 12.56
N PRO A 26 35.92 0.58 13.18
CA PRO A 26 37.34 0.88 13.39
C PRO A 26 38.13 1.15 12.11
N ARG A 27 37.60 0.74 10.95
CA ARG A 27 38.18 0.96 9.62
C ARG A 27 37.62 2.19 8.90
N GLY A 28 36.83 3.01 9.60
CA GLY A 28 36.13 4.18 9.07
C GLY A 28 34.63 3.93 8.85
N PRO A 29 33.89 4.98 8.48
CA PRO A 29 32.45 4.88 8.28
C PRO A 29 32.11 3.99 7.06
N GLN A 30 31.14 3.10 7.24
CA GLN A 30 30.59 2.27 6.19
C GLN A 30 29.19 2.77 5.82
N ILE A 31 28.96 3.02 4.54
CA ILE A 31 27.66 3.48 4.03
C ILE A 31 26.90 2.26 3.53
N VAL A 32 25.74 2.01 4.13
CA VAL A 32 24.81 0.96 3.68
C VAL A 32 23.81 1.58 2.70
N LEU A 33 23.81 1.09 1.47
CA LEU A 33 22.88 1.46 0.44
C LEU A 33 21.72 0.47 0.38
N SER A 34 20.52 0.96 0.05
CA SER A 34 19.33 0.13 -0.08
C SER A 34 18.59 0.39 -1.38
N ARG A 35 18.14 -0.72 -2.00
CA ARG A 35 17.20 -0.72 -3.11
C ARG A 35 15.82 -1.26 -2.70
N THR A 36 15.71 -1.78 -1.48
CA THR A 36 14.45 -2.32 -0.92
C THR A 36 13.70 -1.32 -0.06
N ASP A 37 14.31 -0.21 0.30
CA ASP A 37 13.72 0.86 1.10
C ASP A 37 12.65 1.62 0.31
N ASP A 38 11.52 1.94 0.96
CA ASP A 38 10.39 2.65 0.34
C ASP A 38 10.77 4.06 -0.14
N ARG A 39 11.77 4.67 0.50
CA ARG A 39 12.33 5.97 0.10
C ARG A 39 12.85 5.96 -1.34
N LEU A 40 13.36 4.83 -1.83
CA LEU A 40 13.79 4.73 -3.22
C LEU A 40 12.61 4.98 -4.17
N VAL A 41 11.47 4.34 -3.94
CA VAL A 41 10.27 4.52 -4.76
C VAL A 41 9.77 5.96 -4.70
N LYS A 42 9.76 6.56 -3.50
CA LYS A 42 9.38 7.97 -3.31
C LYS A 42 10.26 8.92 -4.13
N GLU A 43 11.57 8.73 -4.08
CA GLU A 43 12.52 9.57 -4.82
C GLU A 43 12.40 9.39 -6.33
N LEU A 44 12.16 8.17 -6.80
CA LEU A 44 11.93 7.91 -8.22
C LEU A 44 10.66 8.62 -8.72
N PHE A 45 9.56 8.55 -7.97
CA PHE A 45 8.36 9.30 -8.31
C PHE A 45 8.57 10.81 -8.25
N THR A 46 9.35 11.31 -7.31
CA THR A 46 9.70 12.75 -7.24
C THR A 46 10.47 13.20 -8.49
N GLN A 47 11.31 12.34 -9.06
CA GLN A 47 12.04 12.64 -10.30
C GLN A 47 11.15 12.56 -11.55
N GLU A 48 10.21 11.60 -11.60
CA GLU A 48 9.38 11.36 -12.79
C GLU A 48 8.11 12.23 -12.84
N VAL A 49 7.64 12.73 -11.69
CA VAL A 49 6.37 13.46 -11.54
C VAL A 49 6.64 14.88 -11.05
N PRO A 50 6.62 15.88 -11.95
CA PRO A 50 6.88 17.28 -11.58
C PRO A 50 5.95 17.77 -10.46
N GLU A 51 4.69 17.37 -10.47
CA GLU A 51 3.67 17.76 -9.49
C GLU A 51 4.03 17.28 -8.07
N ILE A 52 4.81 16.21 -7.92
CA ILE A 52 5.35 15.76 -6.63
C ILE A 52 6.54 16.60 -6.23
N SER A 53 7.47 16.88 -7.15
CA SER A 53 8.66 17.71 -6.86
C SER A 53 8.29 19.14 -6.51
N GLU A 54 7.21 19.68 -7.07
CA GLU A 54 6.64 21.01 -6.79
C GLU A 54 5.78 21.05 -5.52
N GLY A 55 5.49 19.89 -4.91
CA GLY A 55 4.68 19.77 -3.71
C GLY A 55 3.16 19.90 -3.93
N THR A 56 2.69 19.90 -5.17
CA THR A 56 1.26 19.94 -5.51
C THR A 56 0.58 18.61 -5.25
N ILE A 57 1.31 17.51 -5.44
CA ILE A 57 0.91 16.15 -5.08
C ILE A 57 1.84 15.65 -3.97
N GLU A 58 1.26 15.08 -2.94
CA GLU A 58 1.96 14.49 -1.81
C GLU A 58 1.79 12.97 -1.81
N ILE A 59 2.90 12.23 -1.67
CA ILE A 59 2.85 10.80 -1.36
C ILE A 59 2.65 10.65 0.15
N LYS A 60 1.48 10.19 0.57
CA LYS A 60 1.08 10.06 1.98
C LYS A 60 1.61 8.78 2.62
N SER A 61 1.55 7.67 1.92
CA SER A 61 2.07 6.40 2.39
C SER A 61 2.48 5.49 1.25
N ILE A 62 3.46 4.64 1.52
CA ILE A 62 3.95 3.60 0.63
C ILE A 62 4.01 2.30 1.44
N ALA A 63 3.57 1.20 0.86
CA ALA A 63 3.89 -0.14 1.33
C ALA A 63 4.47 -0.94 0.18
N ARG A 64 5.53 -1.69 0.45
CA ARG A 64 6.33 -2.33 -0.57
C ARG A 64 6.68 -3.76 -0.22
N ASP A 65 6.55 -4.64 -1.19
CA ASP A 65 7.16 -5.97 -1.24
C ASP A 65 8.18 -5.94 -2.37
N PRO A 66 9.48 -5.68 -2.08
CA PRO A 66 10.48 -5.38 -3.09
C PRO A 66 10.61 -6.46 -4.15
N GLY A 67 10.58 -6.05 -5.42
CA GLY A 67 10.64 -6.94 -6.58
C GLY A 67 9.30 -7.56 -6.97
N TYR A 68 8.24 -7.33 -6.18
CA TYR A 68 6.93 -7.92 -6.46
C TYR A 68 5.83 -6.86 -6.62
N ARG A 69 5.57 -6.08 -5.58
CA ARG A 69 4.46 -5.14 -5.60
C ARG A 69 4.65 -3.99 -4.62
N SER A 70 4.28 -2.79 -5.06
CA SER A 70 4.14 -1.59 -4.23
C SER A 70 2.73 -1.02 -4.29
N LYS A 71 2.28 -0.43 -3.19
CA LYS A 71 1.07 0.38 -3.10
C LYS A 71 1.44 1.78 -2.65
N ILE A 72 0.88 2.78 -3.33
CA ILE A 72 1.20 4.19 -3.11
C ILE A 72 -0.10 4.99 -2.97
N ALA A 73 -0.28 5.62 -1.82
CA ALA A 73 -1.39 6.52 -1.59
C ALA A 73 -0.93 7.97 -1.80
N VAL A 74 -1.61 8.68 -2.71
CA VAL A 74 -1.31 10.06 -3.09
C VAL A 74 -2.45 10.99 -2.74
N LYS A 75 -2.13 12.25 -2.41
CA LYS A 75 -3.11 13.29 -2.08
C LYS A 75 -2.73 14.60 -2.76
N THR A 76 -3.72 15.33 -3.21
CA THR A 76 -3.58 16.75 -3.61
C THR A 76 -4.60 17.58 -2.88
N TYR A 77 -4.28 18.84 -2.66
CA TYR A 77 -5.21 19.86 -2.13
C TYR A 77 -5.73 20.78 -3.22
N ASP A 78 -5.26 20.63 -4.47
CA ASP A 78 -5.77 21.34 -5.64
C ASP A 78 -6.80 20.45 -6.37
N GLY A 79 -8.08 20.78 -6.23
CA GLY A 79 -9.19 20.02 -6.84
C GLY A 79 -9.20 19.99 -8.38
N ARG A 80 -8.28 20.72 -9.04
CA ARG A 80 -8.12 20.69 -10.50
C ARG A 80 -7.16 19.61 -10.99
N ILE A 81 -6.44 18.99 -10.06
CA ILE A 81 -5.39 17.99 -10.37
C ILE A 81 -5.92 16.60 -10.04
N ASP A 82 -5.80 15.70 -11.00
CA ASP A 82 -5.93 14.26 -10.76
C ASP A 82 -4.57 13.70 -10.29
N PRO A 83 -4.40 13.42 -8.98
CA PRO A 83 -3.11 13.00 -8.47
C PRO A 83 -2.70 11.60 -8.94
N VAL A 84 -3.67 10.71 -9.18
CA VAL A 84 -3.40 9.36 -9.68
C VAL A 84 -2.99 9.41 -11.15
N GLY A 85 -3.76 10.13 -11.96
CA GLY A 85 -3.45 10.30 -13.39
C GLY A 85 -2.09 10.96 -13.63
N ALA A 86 -1.72 11.96 -12.82
CA ALA A 86 -0.42 12.63 -12.89
C ALA A 86 0.73 11.66 -12.58
N CYS A 87 0.59 10.82 -11.54
CA CYS A 87 1.60 9.82 -11.18
C CYS A 87 1.70 8.67 -12.18
N VAL A 88 0.58 8.25 -12.75
CA VAL A 88 0.56 7.20 -13.79
C VAL A 88 1.20 7.72 -15.08
N GLY A 89 0.90 8.95 -15.45
CA GLY A 89 1.39 9.58 -16.66
C GLY A 89 0.67 9.09 -17.92
N MET A 90 0.95 9.73 -19.05
CA MET A 90 0.31 9.39 -20.33
C MET A 90 0.60 7.93 -20.69
N ARG A 91 -0.46 7.14 -20.86
CA ARG A 91 -0.38 5.69 -21.16
C ARG A 91 0.49 4.90 -20.18
N GLY A 92 0.58 5.35 -18.92
CA GLY A 92 1.37 4.70 -17.91
C GLY A 92 2.88 4.97 -17.98
N SER A 93 3.33 5.96 -18.75
CA SER A 93 4.76 6.19 -18.99
C SER A 93 5.58 6.45 -17.73
N ARG A 94 5.04 7.26 -16.81
CA ARG A 94 5.75 7.63 -15.56
C ARG A 94 5.84 6.44 -14.60
N VAL A 95 4.70 5.79 -14.32
CA VAL A 95 4.70 4.62 -13.43
C VAL A 95 5.54 3.47 -14.00
N GLN A 96 5.55 3.29 -15.33
CA GLN A 96 6.37 2.27 -15.96
C GLN A 96 7.87 2.58 -15.87
N ALA A 97 8.27 3.85 -15.97
CA ALA A 97 9.67 4.25 -15.78
C ALA A 97 10.16 3.90 -14.38
N VAL A 98 9.35 4.20 -13.34
CA VAL A 98 9.67 3.82 -11.96
C VAL A 98 9.69 2.30 -11.80
N SER A 99 8.68 1.59 -12.29
CA SER A 99 8.60 0.12 -12.22
C SER A 99 9.84 -0.55 -12.84
N ASN A 100 10.26 -0.10 -14.01
CA ASN A 100 11.45 -0.64 -14.71
C ASN A 100 12.72 -0.46 -13.88
N GLU A 101 12.87 0.69 -13.19
CA GLU A 101 14.05 0.95 -12.36
C GLU A 101 14.12 0.01 -11.15
N ILE A 102 13.00 -0.46 -10.63
CA ILE A 102 12.92 -1.31 -9.43
C ILE A 102 12.62 -2.78 -9.74
N GLY A 103 13.09 -3.29 -10.86
CA GLY A 103 12.98 -4.70 -11.23
C GLY A 103 11.60 -5.13 -11.75
N ASN A 104 10.89 -4.23 -12.43
CA ASN A 104 9.52 -4.43 -12.94
C ASN A 104 8.48 -4.73 -11.84
N GLU A 105 8.69 -4.18 -10.67
CA GLU A 105 7.76 -4.25 -9.55
C GLU A 105 6.41 -3.64 -9.93
N ARG A 106 5.32 -4.34 -9.65
CA ARG A 106 3.97 -3.82 -9.91
C ARG A 106 3.65 -2.69 -8.95
N ILE A 107 3.20 -1.56 -9.47
CA ILE A 107 2.88 -0.38 -8.67
C ILE A 107 1.39 -0.06 -8.79
N ASP A 108 0.68 -0.09 -7.66
CA ASP A 108 -0.71 0.35 -7.55
C ASP A 108 -0.74 1.75 -6.92
N ILE A 109 -1.35 2.72 -7.59
CA ILE A 109 -1.46 4.12 -7.14
C ILE A 109 -2.94 4.44 -6.92
N PHE A 110 -3.28 5.05 -5.78
CA PHE A 110 -4.64 5.40 -5.43
C PHE A 110 -4.70 6.66 -4.56
N ILE A 111 -5.90 7.25 -4.46
CA ILE A 111 -6.12 8.47 -3.67
C ILE A 111 -6.12 8.12 -2.18
N HIS A 112 -5.31 8.84 -1.41
CA HIS A 112 -5.30 8.74 0.06
C HIS A 112 -6.59 9.29 0.66
N SER A 113 -7.10 8.63 1.68
CA SER A 113 -8.13 9.16 2.57
C SER A 113 -7.73 8.93 4.03
N ASP A 114 -8.05 9.89 4.88
CA ASP A 114 -7.87 9.77 6.33
C ASP A 114 -8.99 8.89 6.97
N ASN A 115 -10.09 8.65 6.22
CA ASN A 115 -11.12 7.69 6.59
C ASN A 115 -10.70 6.28 6.19
N PRO A 116 -10.56 5.31 7.14
CA PRO A 116 -10.09 3.97 6.83
C PRO A 116 -10.96 3.22 5.82
N ALA A 117 -12.28 3.39 5.88
CA ALA A 117 -13.20 2.73 4.94
C ALA A 117 -13.03 3.27 3.51
N GLU A 118 -12.95 4.59 3.35
CA GLU A 118 -12.71 5.23 2.06
C GLU A 118 -11.32 4.89 1.51
N PHE A 119 -10.31 4.86 2.39
CA PHE A 119 -8.95 4.43 2.02
C PHE A 119 -8.98 3.04 1.37
N VAL A 120 -9.70 2.10 1.98
CA VAL A 120 -9.80 0.72 1.47
C VAL A 120 -10.53 0.66 0.14
N VAL A 121 -11.63 1.40 0.00
CA VAL A 121 -12.36 1.49 -1.29
C VAL A 121 -11.44 1.99 -2.39
N ASN A 122 -10.69 3.06 -2.14
CA ASN A 122 -9.75 3.62 -3.10
C ASN A 122 -8.61 2.65 -3.43
N CYS A 123 -8.07 1.97 -2.41
CA CYS A 123 -6.96 1.03 -2.54
C CYS A 123 -7.33 -0.25 -3.31
N LEU A 124 -8.59 -0.68 -3.25
CA LEU A 124 -9.09 -1.90 -3.89
C LEU A 124 -9.79 -1.64 -5.22
N ALA A 125 -10.00 -0.38 -5.61
CA ALA A 125 -10.60 -0.08 -6.90
C ALA A 125 -9.85 -0.81 -8.04
N PRO A 126 -10.56 -1.35 -9.05
CA PRO A 126 -11.99 -1.22 -9.34
C PRO A 126 -12.89 -2.29 -8.70
N VAL A 127 -12.40 -3.07 -7.72
CA VAL A 127 -13.21 -4.10 -7.05
C VAL A 127 -14.35 -3.44 -6.27
N LYS A 128 -15.55 -3.96 -6.46
CA LYS A 128 -16.72 -3.47 -5.74
C LYS A 128 -16.80 -4.04 -4.34
N ILE A 129 -16.89 -3.15 -3.35
CA ILE A 129 -17.15 -3.48 -1.96
C ILE A 129 -18.60 -3.11 -1.67
N TYR A 130 -19.37 -4.05 -1.12
CA TYR A 130 -20.81 -3.85 -0.85
C TYR A 130 -21.04 -3.20 0.51
N SER A 131 -20.29 -3.65 1.51
CA SER A 131 -20.38 -3.15 2.89
C SER A 131 -19.02 -3.18 3.56
N ILE A 132 -18.82 -2.25 4.48
CA ILE A 132 -17.64 -2.19 5.35
C ILE A 132 -18.12 -2.02 6.79
N LEU A 133 -17.75 -2.95 7.66
CA LEU A 133 -17.89 -2.79 9.10
C LEU A 133 -16.54 -2.39 9.69
N VAL A 134 -16.57 -1.39 10.54
CA VAL A 134 -15.39 -0.87 11.23
C VAL A 134 -15.46 -1.32 12.69
N ASP A 135 -14.57 -2.20 13.09
CA ASP A 135 -14.38 -2.55 14.50
C ASP A 135 -13.19 -1.77 15.05
N GLU A 136 -13.48 -0.63 15.66
CA GLU A 136 -12.47 0.24 16.27
C GLU A 136 -11.76 -0.42 17.45
N ARG A 137 -12.42 -1.33 18.16
CA ARG A 137 -11.87 -2.02 19.33
C ARG A 137 -10.69 -2.92 18.94
N THR A 138 -10.80 -3.61 17.81
CA THR A 138 -9.75 -4.50 17.29
C THR A 138 -8.95 -3.88 16.16
N SER A 139 -9.28 -2.65 15.74
CA SER A 139 -8.74 -2.00 14.54
C SER A 139 -8.83 -2.92 13.32
N THR A 140 -10.03 -3.48 13.10
CA THR A 140 -10.30 -4.41 12.00
C THR A 140 -11.40 -3.86 11.09
N LEU A 141 -11.15 -3.94 9.79
CA LEU A 141 -12.12 -3.65 8.73
C LEU A 141 -12.65 -4.96 8.15
N ILE A 142 -13.96 -5.15 8.22
CA ILE A 142 -14.64 -6.33 7.68
C ILE A 142 -15.32 -5.92 6.38
N LEU A 143 -14.90 -6.52 5.27
CA LEU A 143 -15.31 -6.17 3.94
C LEU A 143 -16.26 -7.23 3.38
N GLU A 144 -17.45 -6.80 2.92
CA GLU A 144 -18.35 -7.64 2.15
C GLU A 144 -18.06 -7.46 0.65
N VAL A 145 -17.72 -8.55 -0.02
CA VAL A 145 -17.36 -8.56 -1.45
C VAL A 145 -17.97 -9.78 -2.14
N GLU A 146 -17.97 -9.78 -3.48
CA GLU A 146 -18.30 -10.98 -4.23
C GLU A 146 -17.28 -12.10 -3.95
N GLU A 147 -17.75 -13.33 -3.89
CA GLU A 147 -16.93 -14.51 -3.62
C GLU A 147 -15.74 -14.63 -4.60
N GLU A 148 -16.00 -14.35 -5.88
CA GLU A 148 -14.96 -14.38 -6.93
C GLU A 148 -13.84 -13.36 -6.72
N ASN A 149 -14.10 -12.27 -6.00
CA ASN A 149 -13.15 -11.20 -5.73
C ASN A 149 -12.32 -11.41 -4.45
N GLN A 150 -12.74 -12.32 -3.55
CA GLN A 150 -12.03 -12.56 -2.29
C GLN A 150 -10.56 -12.91 -2.51
N ALA A 151 -10.29 -13.84 -3.41
CA ALA A 151 -8.92 -14.28 -3.71
C ALA A 151 -8.05 -13.15 -4.27
N GLN A 152 -8.61 -12.29 -5.12
CA GLN A 152 -7.92 -11.14 -5.69
C GLN A 152 -7.59 -10.09 -4.62
N ILE A 153 -8.52 -9.81 -3.71
CA ILE A 153 -8.34 -8.85 -2.61
C ILE A 153 -7.29 -9.34 -1.62
N ILE A 154 -7.34 -10.61 -1.26
CA ILE A 154 -6.35 -11.22 -0.36
C ILE A 154 -4.97 -11.22 -1.02
N GLY A 155 -4.92 -11.56 -2.31
CA GLY A 155 -3.70 -11.70 -3.08
C GLY A 155 -2.93 -12.99 -2.76
N LYS A 156 -1.93 -13.28 -3.59
CA LYS A 156 -1.08 -14.46 -3.38
C LYS A 156 -0.39 -14.40 -2.01
N ASN A 157 -0.56 -15.44 -1.20
CA ASN A 157 -0.03 -15.53 0.17
C ASN A 157 -0.42 -14.31 1.06
N GLY A 158 -1.57 -13.70 0.84
CA GLY A 158 -2.04 -12.55 1.61
C GLY A 158 -1.28 -11.24 1.34
N GLN A 159 -0.48 -11.18 0.27
CA GLN A 159 0.39 -10.04 -0.05
C GLN A 159 -0.38 -8.72 -0.11
N ASN A 160 -1.55 -8.71 -0.77
CA ASN A 160 -2.30 -7.49 -0.96
C ASN A 160 -2.83 -6.93 0.37
N LEU A 161 -3.41 -7.79 1.22
CA LEU A 161 -3.87 -7.39 2.56
C LEU A 161 -2.70 -6.96 3.46
N ARG A 162 -1.58 -7.66 3.41
CA ARG A 162 -0.38 -7.30 4.19
C ARG A 162 0.12 -5.90 3.84
N LEU A 163 0.17 -5.54 2.56
CA LEU A 163 0.56 -4.20 2.12
C LEU A 163 -0.44 -3.14 2.59
N MET A 164 -1.73 -3.42 2.53
CA MET A 164 -2.76 -2.50 3.03
C MET A 164 -2.65 -2.30 4.55
N THR A 165 -2.44 -3.38 5.31
CA THR A 165 -2.22 -3.32 6.76
C THR A 165 -1.00 -2.46 7.11
N GLN A 166 0.10 -2.57 6.35
CA GLN A 166 1.29 -1.73 6.54
C GLN A 166 1.00 -0.24 6.33
N MET A 167 0.10 0.11 5.42
CA MET A 167 -0.20 1.51 5.09
C MET A 167 -1.05 2.21 6.15
N ILE A 168 -2.03 1.54 6.73
CA ILE A 168 -3.00 2.15 7.66
C ILE A 168 -3.01 1.56 9.06
N GLY A 169 -2.27 0.48 9.31
CA GLY A 169 -2.20 -0.16 10.63
C GLY A 169 -3.46 -0.92 11.04
N TRP A 170 -4.42 -1.15 10.13
CA TRP A 170 -5.65 -1.88 10.36
C TRP A 170 -5.58 -3.29 9.81
N SER A 171 -6.20 -4.25 10.51
CA SER A 171 -6.39 -5.62 10.02
C SER A 171 -7.61 -5.71 9.11
N PHE A 172 -7.67 -6.77 8.30
CA PHE A 172 -8.75 -6.96 7.33
C PHE A 172 -9.34 -8.36 7.43
N GLN A 173 -10.67 -8.43 7.33
CA GLN A 173 -11.41 -9.66 7.04
C GLN A 173 -12.18 -9.45 5.73
N VAL A 174 -12.03 -10.38 4.80
CA VAL A 174 -12.68 -10.32 3.49
C VAL A 174 -13.69 -11.45 3.41
N LEU A 175 -14.96 -11.11 3.41
CA LEU A 175 -16.07 -12.03 3.54
C LEU A 175 -16.98 -11.93 2.31
N ASN A 176 -17.55 -13.08 1.91
CA ASN A 176 -18.66 -13.07 0.98
C ASN A 176 -19.98 -12.72 1.72
N LYS A 177 -21.07 -12.57 0.99
CA LYS A 177 -22.36 -12.15 1.53
C LYS A 177 -22.87 -13.04 2.67
N GLU A 178 -22.70 -14.35 2.54
CA GLU A 178 -23.17 -15.33 3.55
C GLU A 178 -22.32 -15.22 4.81
N GLN A 179 -21.01 -15.23 4.67
CA GLN A 179 -20.05 -15.07 5.76
C GLN A 179 -20.23 -13.72 6.47
N PHE A 180 -20.50 -12.65 5.73
CA PHE A 180 -20.70 -11.32 6.30
C PHE A 180 -21.99 -11.26 7.15
N LYS A 181 -23.04 -11.92 6.69
CA LYS A 181 -24.30 -12.04 7.45
C LYS A 181 -24.11 -12.83 8.74
N GLU A 182 -23.41 -13.98 8.68
CA GLU A 182 -23.07 -14.78 9.86
C GLU A 182 -22.23 -13.98 10.86
N TYR A 183 -21.26 -13.20 10.37
CA TYR A 183 -20.45 -12.32 11.20
C TYR A 183 -21.29 -11.25 11.91
N GLN A 184 -22.24 -10.64 11.22
CA GLN A 184 -23.16 -9.66 11.81
C GLN A 184 -24.04 -10.27 12.89
N GLU A 185 -24.59 -11.44 12.66
CA GLU A 185 -25.46 -12.16 13.61
C GLU A 185 -24.68 -12.56 14.86
N SER A 186 -23.46 -13.06 14.73
CA SER A 186 -22.58 -13.41 15.84
C SER A 186 -22.19 -12.20 16.68
N ASN A 187 -21.82 -11.08 16.06
CA ASN A 187 -21.48 -9.84 16.77
C ASN A 187 -22.67 -9.22 17.52
N LEU A 188 -23.87 -9.33 16.96
CA LEU A 188 -25.09 -8.91 17.65
C LEU A 188 -25.35 -9.76 18.90
N ALA A 189 -25.20 -11.07 18.80
CA ALA A 189 -25.36 -11.99 19.93
C ALA A 189 -24.38 -11.71 21.06
N GLU A 190 -23.09 -11.48 20.75
CA GLU A 190 -22.07 -11.11 21.73
C GLU A 190 -22.39 -9.77 22.44
N LYS A 191 -22.86 -8.76 21.72
CA LYS A 191 -23.27 -7.48 22.30
C LYS A 191 -24.47 -7.61 23.26
N TYR A 192 -25.43 -8.45 22.94
CA TYR A 192 -26.58 -8.73 23.82
C TYR A 192 -26.15 -9.50 25.07
N ASP A 193 -25.21 -10.44 24.95
CA ASP A 193 -24.69 -11.21 26.09
C ASP A 193 -23.84 -10.34 27.04
N GLU A 194 -23.05 -9.41 26.50
CA GLU A 194 -22.31 -8.41 27.29
C GLU A 194 -23.24 -7.42 28.01
N LEU A 195 -24.33 -6.98 27.38
CA LEU A 195 -25.35 -6.12 28.00
C LEU A 195 -26.11 -6.86 29.10
N GLY A 196 -26.45 -8.13 28.90
CA GLY A 196 -27.12 -8.96 29.91
C GLY A 196 -26.24 -9.30 31.10
N LYS A 197 -24.91 -9.26 31.00
CA LYS A 197 -23.99 -9.46 32.14
C LYS A 197 -23.70 -8.17 32.93
N ARG A 198 -24.14 -7.01 32.44
CA ARG A 198 -24.01 -5.70 33.10
C ARG A 198 -25.27 -5.26 33.86
N LEU A 199 -26.36 -5.99 33.77
CA LEU A 199 -27.60 -5.85 34.51
C LEU A 199 -27.66 -6.88 35.65
#